data_02a86987c3209c71dbe33c617b447500
#
_entry.id   02a86987c3209c71dbe33c617b447500
#
_cell.length_a   1.000
_cell.length_b   1.000
_cell.length_c   1.000
_cell.angle_alpha   90.00
_cell.angle_beta   90.00
_cell.angle_gamma   90.00
#
_symmetry.space_group_name_H-M   'P 1'
#
loop_
_entity.id
_entity.type
_entity.pdbx_description
1 polymer ?
#
loop_
_entity_poly.entity_id
_entity_poly.type
_entity_poly.pdbx_seq_one_letter_code
_entity_poly.pdbx_strand_id
1 'polypeptide(L)'
;MSRRHITVTDQVPPADDCPLREVLALIGDKWSTQVLVELGRGPRRFSELERAIEGISRRMLTLNLRSLERNGLITRTVYPDAPPRVEYATTPVLKGIREPLEALAAWAERHRSTIAAARHAYDSRDSPAR
;
A
#
# COMPACT_ATOMS: atom_id res chain seq x y z
N MET A 1 -18.46 24.81 13.98
CA MET A 1 -17.95 25.32 12.95
C MET A 1 -18.59 24.86 11.74
N SER A 2 -18.75 25.62 10.96
CA SER A 2 -19.39 25.19 9.86
C SER A 2 -18.48 24.41 9.03
N ARG A 3 -19.00 23.42 8.50
CA ARG A 3 -18.29 22.69 7.66
C ARG A 3 -18.45 23.25 6.36
N ARG A 4 -17.52 23.77 5.88
CA ARG A 4 -17.59 24.32 4.66
C ARG A 4 -17.64 23.29 3.63
N HIS A 5 -18.46 23.43 2.69
CA HIS A 5 -18.45 22.52 1.58
C HIS A 5 -17.21 22.77 0.77
N ILE A 6 -16.47 21.76 0.51
CA ILE A 6 -15.22 21.92 -0.15
C ILE A 6 -15.14 21.00 -1.32
N THR A 7 -14.80 21.51 -2.47
CA THR A 7 -14.67 20.67 -3.64
C THR A 7 -13.30 20.02 -3.62
N VAL A 8 -13.21 18.92 -4.30
CA VAL A 8 -11.93 18.22 -4.40
C VAL A 8 -10.88 19.12 -5.02
N THR A 9 -11.26 19.85 -6.03
CA THR A 9 -10.32 20.71 -6.70
C THR A 9 -9.72 21.74 -5.76
N ASP A 10 -10.57 22.34 -4.93
CA ASP A 10 -10.09 23.34 -4.00
C ASP A 10 -9.26 22.74 -2.89
N GLN A 11 -9.52 21.47 -2.57
CA GLN A 11 -8.85 20.85 -1.47
C GLN A 11 -7.50 20.26 -1.82
N VAL A 12 -7.29 19.93 -3.07
CA VAL A 12 -6.07 19.22 -3.43
C VAL A 12 -4.91 20.19 -3.48
N PRO A 13 -3.89 20.00 -2.65
CA PRO A 13 -2.71 20.85 -2.69
C PRO A 13 -1.89 20.59 -3.93
N PRO A 14 -0.87 21.39 -4.17
CA PRO A 14 0.03 21.13 -5.28
C PRO A 14 0.60 19.73 -5.21
N ALA A 15 1.00 19.20 -6.34
CA ALA A 15 1.43 17.80 -6.43
C ALA A 15 2.47 17.45 -5.38
N ASP A 16 3.39 18.37 -5.11
CA ASP A 16 4.47 18.08 -4.17
C ASP A 16 3.99 18.01 -2.73
N ASP A 17 2.86 18.66 -2.44
CA ASP A 17 2.36 18.73 -1.07
C ASP A 17 1.12 17.91 -0.85
N CYS A 18 0.70 17.12 -1.82
CA CYS A 18 -0.56 16.39 -1.72
C CYS A 18 -0.44 15.20 -0.75
N PRO A 19 -1.11 15.24 0.41
CA PRO A 19 -1.01 14.12 1.35
C PRO A 19 -1.52 12.81 0.75
N LEU A 20 -2.54 12.89 -0.08
CA LEU A 20 -3.06 11.68 -0.70
C LEU A 20 -2.00 11.04 -1.60
N ARG A 21 -1.29 11.87 -2.36
CA ARG A 21 -0.25 11.35 -3.23
C ARG A 21 0.84 10.65 -2.42
N GLU A 22 1.22 11.24 -1.30
CA GLU A 22 2.23 10.65 -0.44
C GLU A 22 1.78 9.29 0.09
N VAL A 23 0.53 9.21 0.55
CA VAL A 23 0.03 7.97 1.08
C VAL A 23 -0.07 6.91 -0.01
N LEU A 24 -0.57 7.29 -1.19
CA LEU A 24 -0.67 6.33 -2.28
C LEU A 24 0.69 5.82 -2.71
N ALA A 25 1.69 6.69 -2.71
CA ALA A 25 3.03 6.26 -3.06
C ALA A 25 3.59 5.32 -2.00
N LEU A 26 3.26 5.57 -0.75
CA LEU A 26 3.77 4.77 0.34
C LEU A 26 3.20 3.36 0.37
N ILE A 27 1.89 3.24 0.18
CA ILE A 27 1.23 1.96 0.32
C ILE A 27 0.92 1.29 -1.02
N GLY A 28 1.08 1.99 -2.12
CA GLY A 28 0.62 1.51 -3.41
C GLY A 28 1.63 0.73 -4.21
N ASP A 29 2.88 0.67 -3.76
CA ASP A 29 3.81 -0.11 -4.54
C ASP A 29 3.57 -1.59 -4.28
N LYS A 30 4.14 -2.38 -5.16
CA LYS A 30 3.88 -3.81 -5.17
C LYS A 30 4.16 -4.49 -3.84
N TRP A 31 5.30 -4.18 -3.26
CA TRP A 31 5.71 -4.91 -2.07
C TRP A 31 5.09 -4.38 -0.79
N SER A 32 4.92 -3.05 -0.70
CA SER A 32 4.34 -2.47 0.50
C SER A 32 2.93 -2.97 0.74
N THR A 33 2.14 -3.05 -0.32
CA THR A 33 0.78 -3.55 -0.19
C THR A 33 0.77 -4.97 0.35
N GLN A 34 1.65 -5.82 -0.19
CA GLN A 34 1.69 -7.21 0.27
C GLN A 34 2.16 -7.33 1.71
N VAL A 35 3.15 -6.53 2.10
CA VAL A 35 3.61 -6.54 3.47
C VAL A 35 2.50 -6.13 4.42
N LEU A 36 1.77 -5.08 4.07
CA LEU A 36 0.70 -4.60 4.94
C LEU A 36 -0.45 -5.60 5.02
N VAL A 37 -0.75 -6.28 3.93
CA VAL A 37 -1.78 -7.31 3.97
C VAL A 37 -1.37 -8.45 4.92
N GLU A 38 -0.12 -8.88 4.82
CA GLU A 38 0.35 -9.94 5.70
C GLU A 38 0.34 -9.52 7.16
N LEU A 39 0.82 -8.32 7.44
CA LEU A 39 0.84 -7.85 8.82
C LEU A 39 -0.55 -7.55 9.35
N GLY A 40 -1.50 -7.34 8.46
CA GLY A 40 -2.89 -7.15 8.88
C GLY A 40 -3.49 -8.41 9.50
N ARG A 41 -2.89 -9.55 9.23
CA ARG A 41 -3.34 -10.81 9.81
C ARG A 41 -2.77 -11.06 11.18
N GLY A 42 -1.78 -10.29 11.57
CA GLY A 42 -1.14 -10.42 12.87
C GLY A 42 0.34 -10.17 12.77
N PRO A 43 1.01 -10.05 13.92
CA PRO A 43 2.44 -9.81 13.92
C PRO A 43 3.21 -10.91 13.21
N ARG A 44 4.32 -10.53 12.58
CA ARG A 44 5.14 -11.47 11.83
C ARG A 44 6.60 -11.17 12.04
N ARG A 45 7.41 -12.21 11.96
CA ARG A 45 8.85 -12.07 11.94
C ARG A 45 9.33 -11.85 10.52
N PHE A 46 10.55 -11.38 10.39
CA PHE A 46 11.13 -11.13 9.07
C PHE A 46 11.07 -12.39 8.20
N SER A 47 11.48 -13.53 8.74
CA SER A 47 11.49 -14.75 7.94
C SER A 47 10.10 -15.20 7.53
N GLU A 48 9.11 -14.93 8.37
CA GLU A 48 7.74 -15.28 8.03
C GLU A 48 7.23 -14.43 6.88
N LEU A 49 7.58 -13.13 6.90
CA LEU A 49 7.20 -12.26 5.81
C LEU A 49 7.90 -12.67 4.52
N GLU A 50 9.17 -13.02 4.64
CA GLU A 50 9.93 -13.43 3.47
C GLU A 50 9.32 -14.65 2.81
N ARG A 51 8.87 -15.59 3.60
CA ARG A 51 8.25 -16.78 3.06
C ARG A 51 6.85 -16.51 2.52
N ALA A 52 6.13 -15.60 3.14
CA ALA A 52 4.75 -15.32 2.74
C ALA A 52 4.65 -14.49 1.47
N ILE A 53 5.64 -13.67 1.20
CA ILE A 53 5.60 -12.77 0.05
C ILE A 53 6.49 -13.31 -1.03
N GLU A 54 5.86 -14.00 -1.95
CA GLU A 54 6.60 -14.67 -3.00
C GLU A 54 7.35 -13.69 -3.87
N GLY A 55 8.63 -13.99 -4.10
CA GLY A 55 9.41 -13.19 -5.02
C GLY A 55 10.13 -12.00 -4.41
N ILE A 56 9.86 -11.68 -3.14
CA ILE A 56 10.51 -10.51 -2.56
C ILE A 56 11.92 -10.90 -2.11
N SER A 57 12.90 -10.03 -2.41
CA SER A 57 14.26 -10.26 -1.94
C SER A 57 14.39 -9.74 -0.51
N ARG A 58 15.41 -10.26 0.19
CA ARG A 58 15.66 -9.76 1.55
C ARG A 58 15.92 -8.28 1.54
N ARG A 59 16.62 -7.80 0.53
CA ARG A 59 16.92 -6.37 0.43
C ARG A 59 15.65 -5.56 0.28
N MET A 60 14.77 -5.98 -0.61
CA MET A 60 13.52 -5.25 -0.82
C MET A 60 12.64 -5.29 0.41
N LEU A 61 12.56 -6.45 1.07
CA LEU A 61 11.76 -6.55 2.28
C LEU A 61 12.31 -5.64 3.36
N THR A 62 13.63 -5.61 3.52
CA THR A 62 14.25 -4.73 4.49
C THR A 62 13.92 -3.27 4.21
N LEU A 63 14.05 -2.87 2.96
CA LEU A 63 13.77 -1.47 2.59
C LEU A 63 12.31 -1.12 2.81
N ASN A 64 11.42 -2.03 2.46
CA ASN A 64 10.00 -1.78 2.66
C ASN A 64 9.65 -1.67 4.13
N LEU A 65 10.17 -2.57 4.94
CA LEU A 65 9.87 -2.54 6.37
C LEU A 65 10.40 -1.26 7.01
N ARG A 66 11.59 -0.84 6.62
CA ARG A 66 12.14 0.41 7.16
C ARG A 66 11.29 1.60 6.77
N SER A 67 10.82 1.63 5.53
CA SER A 67 9.99 2.74 5.08
C SER A 67 8.67 2.78 5.83
N LEU A 68 8.04 1.62 5.98
CA LEU A 68 6.76 1.56 6.69
C LEU A 68 6.91 1.93 8.15
N GLU A 69 7.99 1.48 8.76
CA GLU A 69 8.25 1.83 10.16
C GLU A 69 8.53 3.31 10.31
N ARG A 70 9.35 3.87 9.42
CA ARG A 70 9.68 5.29 9.45
C ARG A 70 8.44 6.16 9.38
N ASN A 71 7.45 5.71 8.64
CA ASN A 71 6.22 6.47 8.47
C ASN A 71 5.14 6.12 9.49
N GLY A 72 5.48 5.32 10.47
CA GLY A 72 4.56 5.05 11.57
C GLY A 72 3.46 4.07 11.27
N LEU A 73 3.57 3.35 10.16
CA LEU A 73 2.53 2.39 9.78
C LEU A 73 2.73 1.03 10.42
N ILE A 74 3.96 0.70 10.77
CA ILE A 74 4.25 -0.55 11.46
C ILE A 74 5.23 -0.28 12.58
N THR A 75 5.31 -1.22 13.51
CA THR A 75 6.30 -1.18 14.58
C THR A 75 7.26 -2.33 14.40
N ARG A 76 8.45 -2.14 14.94
CA ARG A 76 9.47 -3.17 14.97
C ARG A 76 9.84 -3.36 16.43
N THR A 77 9.57 -4.54 16.95
CA THR A 77 9.82 -4.82 18.35
C THR A 77 10.90 -5.88 18.48
N VAL A 78 11.92 -5.57 19.25
CA VAL A 78 13.00 -6.51 19.49
C VAL A 78 12.81 -7.12 20.88
N TYR A 79 12.72 -8.44 20.91
CA TYR A 79 12.58 -9.16 22.17
C TYR A 79 13.95 -9.68 22.56
N PRO A 80 14.30 -9.54 23.84
CA PRO A 80 15.64 -9.93 24.28
C PRO A 80 15.76 -11.44 24.51
N ASP A 81 15.32 -12.19 23.54
CA ASP A 81 15.48 -13.64 23.61
C ASP A 81 16.89 -14.00 23.21
N ALA A 82 17.22 -15.26 23.30
CA ALA A 82 18.53 -15.75 22.90
C ALA A 82 18.32 -16.86 21.91
N PRO A 83 18.42 -16.60 20.60
CA PRO A 83 18.81 -15.32 19.98
C PRO A 83 17.69 -14.30 20.02
N PRO A 84 18.01 -13.03 19.82
CA PRO A 84 16.98 -11.99 19.82
C PRO A 84 15.94 -12.23 18.76
N ARG A 85 14.71 -11.91 19.09
CA ARG A 85 13.59 -12.07 18.18
C ARG A 85 13.06 -10.69 17.81
N VAL A 86 12.78 -10.49 16.54
CA VAL A 86 12.26 -9.23 16.05
C VAL A 86 10.90 -9.48 15.41
N GLU A 87 9.92 -8.70 15.82
CA GLU A 87 8.58 -8.83 15.31
C GLU A 87 8.10 -7.52 14.72
N TYR A 88 7.36 -7.62 13.63
CA TYR A 88 6.74 -6.47 13.00
C TYR A 88 5.23 -6.56 13.14
N ALA A 89 4.59 -5.42 13.35
CA ALA A 89 3.14 -5.37 13.51
C ALA A 89 2.62 -4.04 13.01
N THR A 90 1.34 -4.03 12.63
CA THR A 90 0.72 -2.79 12.19
C THR A 90 0.44 -1.91 13.39
N THR A 91 0.36 -0.60 13.14
CA THR A 91 0.01 0.36 14.18
C THR A 91 -1.47 0.69 14.06
N PRO A 92 -2.04 1.30 15.12
CA PRO A 92 -3.47 1.66 15.09
C PRO A 92 -3.83 2.61 13.94
N VAL A 93 -2.89 3.38 13.44
CA VAL A 93 -3.20 4.31 12.36
C VAL A 93 -3.68 3.60 11.11
N LEU A 94 -3.27 2.34 10.93
CA LEU A 94 -3.71 1.59 9.75
C LEU A 94 -5.12 1.09 9.85
N LYS A 95 -5.72 1.13 11.04
CA LYS A 95 -7.10 0.68 11.16
C LYS A 95 -8.03 1.54 10.33
N GLY A 96 -7.72 2.82 10.24
CA GLY A 96 -8.56 3.72 9.48
C GLY A 96 -8.43 3.60 7.99
N ILE A 97 -7.32 3.02 7.52
CA ILE A 97 -7.10 2.92 6.09
C ILE A 97 -7.58 1.61 5.50
N ARG A 98 -7.84 0.63 6.36
CA ARG A 98 -8.22 -0.69 5.87
C ARG A 98 -9.51 -0.65 5.07
N GLU A 99 -10.50 0.04 5.60
CA GLU A 99 -11.81 0.08 4.97
C GLU A 99 -11.76 0.74 3.60
N PRO A 100 -11.17 1.94 3.46
CA PRO A 100 -11.07 2.52 2.12
C PRO A 100 -10.24 1.69 1.17
N LEU A 101 -9.22 0.99 1.67
CA LEU A 101 -8.44 0.13 0.79
C LEU A 101 -9.24 -1.06 0.31
N GLU A 102 -10.04 -1.65 1.17
CA GLU A 102 -10.88 -2.76 0.78
C GLU A 102 -11.93 -2.31 -0.23
N ALA A 103 -12.49 -1.12 -0.05
CA ALA A 103 -13.44 -0.58 -0.99
C ALA A 103 -12.79 -0.33 -2.34
N LEU A 104 -11.57 0.19 -2.33
CA LEU A 104 -10.86 0.45 -3.56
C LEU A 104 -10.52 -0.85 -4.29
N ALA A 105 -10.11 -1.85 -3.53
CA ALA A 105 -9.80 -3.15 -4.12
C ALA A 105 -11.03 -3.78 -4.75
N ALA A 106 -12.17 -3.66 -4.09
CA ALA A 106 -13.41 -4.19 -4.62
C ALA A 106 -13.81 -3.47 -5.90
N TRP A 107 -13.63 -2.15 -5.91
CA TRP A 107 -13.90 -1.36 -7.11
C TRP A 107 -13.01 -1.82 -8.26
N ALA A 108 -11.73 -1.99 -7.97
CA ALA A 108 -10.78 -2.41 -9.01
C ALA A 108 -11.14 -3.77 -9.57
N GLU A 109 -11.56 -4.68 -8.70
CA GLU A 109 -11.94 -6.01 -9.16
C GLU A 109 -13.18 -5.96 -10.03
N ARG A 110 -14.18 -5.17 -9.63
CA ARG A 110 -15.40 -5.06 -10.42
C ARG A 110 -15.16 -4.47 -11.78
N HIS A 111 -14.16 -3.63 -11.92
CA HIS A 111 -13.92 -2.90 -13.17
C HIS A 111 -12.70 -3.38 -13.93
N ARG A 112 -12.12 -4.48 -13.48
CA ARG A 112 -10.90 -4.98 -14.12
C ARG A 112 -11.10 -5.23 -15.61
N SER A 113 -12.16 -5.93 -15.96
CA SER A 113 -12.38 -6.25 -17.37
C SER A 113 -12.74 -5.01 -18.17
N THR A 114 -13.45 -4.08 -17.56
CA THR A 114 -13.79 -2.83 -18.25
C THR A 114 -12.55 -2.04 -18.59
N ILE A 115 -11.63 -1.95 -17.63
CA ILE A 115 -10.39 -1.22 -17.83
C ILE A 115 -9.54 -1.92 -18.90
N ALA A 116 -9.46 -3.24 -18.81
CA ALA A 116 -8.68 -3.99 -19.79
C ALA A 116 -9.24 -3.81 -21.20
N ALA A 117 -10.56 -3.83 -21.32
CA ALA A 117 -11.19 -3.64 -22.62
C ALA A 117 -10.94 -2.24 -23.17
N ALA A 118 -10.97 -1.24 -22.28
CA ALA A 118 -10.70 0.13 -22.71
C ALA A 118 -9.28 0.29 -23.21
N ARG A 119 -8.33 -0.32 -22.50
CA ARG A 119 -6.94 -0.28 -22.94
C ARG A 119 -6.76 -0.94 -24.30
N HIS A 120 -7.38 -2.09 -24.45
CA HIS A 120 -7.27 -2.82 -25.71
C HIS A 120 -7.85 -2.01 -26.85
N ALA A 121 -9.01 -1.40 -26.63
CA ALA A 121 -9.64 -0.61 -27.67
C ALA A 121 -8.79 0.60 -28.05
N TYR A 122 -8.22 1.25 -27.03
CA TYR A 122 -7.38 2.42 -27.30
C TYR A 122 -6.13 2.03 -28.06
N ASP A 123 -5.46 0.97 -27.61
CA ASP A 123 -4.23 0.54 -28.25
C ASP A 123 -4.46 0.11 -29.70
N SER A 124 -5.58 -0.55 -29.96
CA SER A 124 -5.91 -0.96 -31.32
C SER A 124 -6.17 0.24 -32.22
N ARG A 125 -6.88 1.24 -31.66
CA ARG A 125 -7.18 2.43 -32.45
C ARG A 125 -5.94 3.26 -32.72
N ASP A 126 -5.06 3.32 -31.70
CA ASP A 126 -3.87 4.12 -31.79
C ASP A 126 -2.79 3.46 -32.61
N SER A 127 -2.94 2.20 -32.90
CA SER A 127 -1.98 1.51 -33.73
C SER A 127 -2.03 2.04 -35.12
N PRO A 128 -0.89 2.30 -35.74
CA PRO A 128 -0.89 2.74 -37.11
C PRO A 128 -1.51 1.68 -38.01
N ALA A 129 -2.22 2.14 -38.96
CA ALA A 129 -2.76 1.19 -39.90
C ALA A 129 -1.63 0.49 -40.63
N ARG A 130 -1.78 -0.77 -40.87
CA ARG A 130 -0.70 -1.47 -41.53
C ARG A 130 -1.09 -1.92 -42.82
#